data_f4b074607c128fc7bd24d55f639b2445
#
_entry.id   f4b074607c128fc7bd24d55f639b2445
#
_cell.length_a   1.000
_cell.length_b   1.000
_cell.length_c   1.000
_cell.angle_alpha   90.00
_cell.angle_beta   90.00
_cell.angle_gamma   90.00
#
_symmetry.space_group_name_H-M   'P 1'
#
loop_
_entity.id
_entity.type
_entity.pdbx_description
1 polymer ?
#
loop_
_entity_poly.entity_id
_entity_poly.type
_entity_poly.pdbx_seq_one_letter_code
_entity_poly.pdbx_strand_id
1 'polypeptide(L)'
;MKGWGFKMNLKDQMNGVQHVGVPTNDIETTIKFYEALGFKIAFQTVNEAANEKVAFLKLGNLVIETYENKAAKMESGAIDHVAIDVKDVEKVHELVTAAGLNTTNDEVHFLPFWENGVKFFTIE
;
A
#
# COMPACT_ATOMS: atom_id res chain seq x y z
N MET A 1 -13.46 -27.83 -2.89
CA MET A 1 -14.10 -26.81 -2.06
C MET A 1 -15.60 -26.96 -2.11
N LYS A 2 -16.05 -27.96 -1.44
CA LYS A 2 -17.46 -28.29 -1.42
C LYS A 2 -18.26 -27.22 -0.69
N GLY A 3 -19.38 -26.81 -1.26
CA GLY A 3 -20.27 -25.83 -0.66
C GLY A 3 -19.90 -24.38 -0.86
N TRP A 4 -18.77 -24.09 -1.46
CA TRP A 4 -18.32 -22.72 -1.66
C TRP A 4 -19.13 -22.04 -2.76
N GLY A 5 -19.81 -20.96 -2.42
CA GLY A 5 -20.43 -20.02 -3.34
C GLY A 5 -21.69 -20.46 -4.05
N PHE A 6 -21.99 -21.74 -4.12
CA PHE A 6 -23.11 -22.16 -4.94
C PHE A 6 -24.48 -22.02 -4.25
N LYS A 7 -24.53 -21.88 -2.95
CA LYS A 7 -25.78 -21.67 -2.20
C LYS A 7 -25.96 -20.23 -1.71
N MET A 8 -24.96 -19.39 -1.90
CA MET A 8 -25.03 -18.01 -1.49
C MET A 8 -24.21 -17.17 -2.46
N ASN A 9 -24.65 -15.96 -2.67
CA ASN A 9 -23.99 -15.01 -3.55
C ASN A 9 -22.97 -14.22 -2.75
N LEU A 10 -21.83 -14.85 -2.40
CA LEU A 10 -20.78 -14.17 -1.64
C LEU A 10 -20.33 -12.88 -2.30
N LYS A 11 -20.21 -12.90 -3.63
CA LYS A 11 -19.80 -11.68 -4.37
C LYS A 11 -20.75 -10.51 -4.13
N ASP A 12 -22.04 -10.77 -3.90
CA ASP A 12 -23.04 -9.73 -3.66
C ASP A 12 -22.89 -9.13 -2.26
N GLN A 13 -22.17 -9.79 -1.37
CA GLN A 13 -21.87 -9.30 -0.03
C GLN A 13 -20.51 -8.59 0.05
N MET A 14 -19.71 -8.66 -1.00
CA MET A 14 -18.34 -8.14 -1.00
C MET A 14 -18.29 -6.79 -1.68
N ASN A 15 -17.72 -5.81 -1.00
CA ASN A 15 -17.57 -4.45 -1.52
C ASN A 15 -16.16 -4.17 -2.09
N GLY A 16 -15.26 -5.14 -1.98
CA GLY A 16 -13.88 -4.97 -2.40
C GLY A 16 -12.93 -4.85 -1.22
N VAL A 17 -11.78 -4.24 -1.45
CA VAL A 17 -10.76 -4.07 -0.41
C VAL A 17 -11.17 -2.95 0.54
N GLN A 18 -11.14 -3.21 1.83
CA GLN A 18 -11.36 -2.18 2.85
C GLN A 18 -10.02 -1.54 3.24
N HIS A 19 -9.00 -2.35 3.48
CA HIS A 19 -7.65 -1.85 3.73
C HIS A 19 -6.62 -2.95 3.52
N VAL A 20 -5.34 -2.55 3.46
CA VAL A 20 -4.18 -3.44 3.48
C VAL A 20 -3.42 -3.14 4.77
N GLY A 21 -3.11 -4.18 5.54
CA GLY A 21 -2.41 -4.03 6.81
C GLY A 21 -0.90 -4.09 6.63
N VAL A 22 -0.18 -3.11 7.17
CA VAL A 22 1.28 -3.01 7.10
C VAL A 22 1.82 -2.73 8.50
N PRO A 23 2.42 -3.72 9.15
CA PRO A 23 3.02 -3.50 10.47
C PRO A 23 4.21 -2.54 10.39
N THR A 24 4.51 -1.89 11.49
CA THR A 24 5.65 -0.98 11.54
C THR A 24 6.37 -1.08 12.88
N ASN A 25 7.64 -0.73 12.87
CA ASN A 25 8.45 -0.57 14.06
C ASN A 25 8.46 0.87 14.57
N ASP A 26 8.05 1.83 13.72
CA ASP A 26 7.98 3.25 14.04
C ASP A 26 6.85 3.87 13.22
N ILE A 27 5.70 4.06 13.83
CA ILE A 27 4.51 4.52 13.12
C ILE A 27 4.66 5.95 12.60
N GLU A 28 5.37 6.80 13.32
CA GLU A 28 5.55 8.19 12.87
C GLU A 28 6.35 8.26 11.58
N THR A 29 7.41 7.47 11.47
CA THR A 29 8.21 7.36 10.24
C THR A 29 7.36 6.79 9.09
N THR A 30 6.57 5.76 9.36
CA THR A 30 5.69 5.16 8.35
C THR A 30 4.64 6.16 7.86
N ILE A 31 4.01 6.88 8.77
CA ILE A 31 3.03 7.91 8.41
C ILE A 31 3.68 8.97 7.50
N LYS A 32 4.87 9.47 7.87
CA LYS A 32 5.57 10.47 7.08
C LYS A 32 5.89 9.97 5.68
N PHE A 33 6.29 8.70 5.55
CA PHE A 33 6.56 8.09 4.25
C PHE A 33 5.31 8.13 3.36
N TYR A 34 4.18 7.66 3.87
CA TYR A 34 2.95 7.65 3.09
C TYR A 34 2.42 9.07 2.82
N GLU A 35 2.54 9.97 3.77
CA GLU A 35 2.17 11.37 3.55
C GLU A 35 3.00 12.01 2.43
N ALA A 36 4.29 11.68 2.35
CA ALA A 36 5.16 12.16 1.28
C ALA A 36 4.69 11.67 -0.10
N LEU A 37 4.03 10.51 -0.16
CA LEU A 37 3.43 9.99 -1.38
C LEU A 37 2.06 10.60 -1.69
N GLY A 38 1.50 11.38 -0.78
CA GLY A 38 0.19 12.01 -0.97
C GLY A 38 -0.95 11.39 -0.18
N PHE A 39 -0.67 10.38 0.64
CA PHE A 39 -1.69 9.82 1.53
C PHE A 39 -2.07 10.83 2.60
N LYS A 40 -3.29 10.70 3.10
CA LYS A 40 -3.78 11.49 4.25
C LYS A 40 -4.24 10.55 5.34
N ILE A 41 -4.06 10.97 6.58
CA ILE A 41 -4.58 10.25 7.74
C ILE A 41 -6.11 10.30 7.69
N ALA A 42 -6.73 9.11 7.55
CA ALA A 42 -8.18 8.99 7.62
C ALA A 42 -8.67 8.74 9.05
N PHE A 43 -7.88 8.05 9.85
CA PHE A 43 -8.21 7.74 11.22
C PHE A 43 -6.95 7.33 11.98
N GLN A 44 -6.85 7.76 13.24
CA GLN A 44 -5.77 7.35 14.14
C GLN A 44 -6.36 6.96 15.49
N THR A 45 -5.75 5.95 16.10
CA THR A 45 -6.15 5.51 17.44
C THR A 45 -5.03 4.72 18.09
N VAL A 46 -5.27 4.29 19.32
CA VAL A 46 -4.45 3.32 20.02
C VAL A 46 -5.30 2.09 20.30
N ASN A 47 -4.81 0.94 19.90
CA ASN A 47 -5.42 -0.32 20.29
C ASN A 47 -4.94 -0.64 21.69
N GLU A 48 -5.75 -0.33 22.70
CA GLU A 48 -5.37 -0.45 24.10
C GLU A 48 -5.04 -1.89 24.49
N ALA A 49 -5.81 -2.85 23.98
CA ALA A 49 -5.61 -4.26 24.31
C ALA A 49 -4.25 -4.78 23.84
N ALA A 50 -3.77 -4.32 22.69
CA ALA A 50 -2.49 -4.71 22.13
C ALA A 50 -1.36 -3.72 22.45
N ASN A 51 -1.69 -2.58 23.04
CA ASN A 51 -0.76 -1.46 23.25
C ASN A 51 -0.06 -1.05 21.96
N GLU A 52 -0.85 -0.88 20.91
CA GLU A 52 -0.35 -0.51 19.58
C GLU A 52 -1.00 0.76 19.09
N LYS A 53 -0.17 1.66 18.58
CA LYS A 53 -0.65 2.83 17.85
C LYS A 53 -1.09 2.38 16.46
N VAL A 54 -2.18 2.92 15.97
CA VAL A 54 -2.80 2.54 14.68
C VAL A 54 -3.13 3.80 13.89
N ALA A 55 -2.85 3.76 12.60
CA ALA A 55 -3.26 4.80 11.67
C ALA A 55 -3.77 4.20 10.37
N PHE A 56 -4.86 4.77 9.88
CA PHE A 56 -5.38 4.46 8.54
C PHE A 56 -5.03 5.62 7.62
N LEU A 57 -4.33 5.32 6.54
CA LEU A 57 -3.81 6.28 5.59
C LEU A 57 -4.48 6.03 4.25
N LYS A 58 -4.99 7.08 3.62
CA LYS A 58 -5.84 6.95 2.43
C LYS A 58 -5.29 7.76 1.27
N LEU A 59 -5.26 7.12 0.10
CA LEU A 59 -4.98 7.76 -1.18
C LEU A 59 -5.99 7.20 -2.21
N GLY A 60 -6.95 8.03 -2.64
CA GLY A 60 -8.01 7.56 -3.54
C GLY A 60 -8.78 6.40 -2.91
N ASN A 61 -8.81 5.25 -3.58
CA ASN A 61 -9.47 4.05 -3.08
C ASN A 61 -8.56 3.11 -2.31
N LEU A 62 -7.28 3.49 -2.11
CA LEU A 62 -6.33 2.69 -1.36
C LEU A 62 -6.28 3.17 0.08
N VAL A 63 -6.48 2.25 1.01
CA VAL A 63 -6.34 2.50 2.44
C VAL A 63 -5.29 1.54 2.99
N ILE A 64 -4.29 2.09 3.64
CA ILE A 64 -3.27 1.33 4.36
C ILE A 64 -3.54 1.49 5.86
N GLU A 65 -3.69 0.38 6.57
CA GLU A 65 -3.66 0.39 8.02
C GLU A 65 -2.23 0.10 8.46
N THR A 66 -1.60 1.02 9.18
CA THR A 66 -0.32 0.74 9.80
C THR A 66 -0.49 0.67 11.31
N TYR A 67 0.18 -0.30 11.91
CA TYR A 67 0.09 -0.53 13.35
C TYR A 67 1.49 -0.87 13.90
N GLU A 68 1.81 -0.22 15.01
CA GLU A 68 3.15 -0.29 15.58
C GLU A 68 3.27 -1.49 16.52
N ASN A 69 3.48 -2.66 15.93
CA ASN A 69 3.70 -3.88 16.69
C ASN A 69 5.19 -4.13 17.00
N LYS A 70 6.09 -3.33 16.42
CA LYS A 70 7.55 -3.43 16.58
C LYS A 70 8.10 -4.79 16.18
N ALA A 71 7.41 -5.48 15.29
CA ALA A 71 7.77 -6.81 14.79
C ALA A 71 7.78 -6.86 13.26
N ALA A 72 7.88 -5.70 12.60
CA ALA A 72 7.98 -5.62 11.15
C ALA A 72 9.34 -6.16 10.70
N LYS A 73 9.32 -7.05 9.70
CA LYS A 73 10.54 -7.73 9.24
C LYS A 73 11.38 -6.88 8.30
N MET A 74 10.87 -5.76 7.81
CA MET A 74 11.57 -4.83 6.92
C MET A 74 12.02 -5.49 5.61
N GLU A 75 11.24 -6.43 5.12
CA GLU A 75 11.47 -7.13 3.86
C GLU A 75 10.15 -7.56 3.24
N SER A 76 10.16 -7.87 1.95
CA SER A 76 8.97 -8.38 1.26
C SER A 76 8.50 -9.68 1.88
N GLY A 77 7.20 -9.85 2.02
CA GLY A 77 6.58 -11.05 2.52
C GLY A 77 5.91 -11.86 1.40
N ALA A 78 4.91 -12.65 1.77
CA ALA A 78 4.12 -13.43 0.81
C ALA A 78 3.41 -12.52 -0.19
N ILE A 79 2.96 -11.35 0.25
CA ILE A 79 2.52 -10.27 -0.63
C ILE A 79 3.74 -9.39 -0.82
N ASP A 80 4.23 -9.33 -2.06
CA ASP A 80 5.49 -8.66 -2.38
C ASP A 80 5.36 -7.15 -2.46
N HIS A 81 4.27 -6.66 -3.06
CA HIS A 81 4.09 -5.24 -3.29
C HIS A 81 2.62 -4.86 -3.43
N VAL A 82 2.38 -3.57 -3.32
CA VAL A 82 1.10 -2.94 -3.67
C VAL A 82 1.38 -1.99 -4.82
N ALA A 83 0.61 -2.12 -5.90
CA ALA A 83 0.77 -1.24 -7.05
C ALA A 83 -0.20 -0.06 -6.95
N ILE A 84 0.33 1.13 -7.13
CA ILE A 84 -0.45 2.37 -7.17
C ILE A 84 -0.55 2.82 -8.61
N ASP A 85 -1.76 2.99 -9.12
CA ASP A 85 -1.98 3.49 -10.46
C ASP A 85 -1.73 5.00 -10.50
N VAL A 86 -0.97 5.44 -11.49
CA VAL A 86 -0.63 6.85 -11.68
C VAL A 86 -0.91 7.26 -13.13
N LYS A 87 -1.13 8.54 -13.34
CA LYS A 87 -1.46 9.09 -14.68
C LYS A 87 -0.25 9.13 -15.61
N ASP A 88 0.92 9.45 -15.07
CA ASP A 88 2.14 9.65 -15.84
C ASP A 88 3.31 9.10 -15.05
N VAL A 89 3.73 7.90 -15.40
CA VAL A 89 4.77 7.16 -14.65
C VAL A 89 6.10 7.88 -14.67
N GLU A 90 6.49 8.43 -15.83
CA GLU A 90 7.75 9.17 -15.94
C GLU A 90 7.76 10.40 -15.05
N LYS A 91 6.64 11.11 -15.01
CA LYS A 91 6.52 12.30 -14.15
C LYS A 91 6.57 11.94 -12.67
N VAL A 92 5.88 10.87 -12.29
CA VAL A 92 5.90 10.40 -10.89
C VAL A 92 7.30 9.92 -10.51
N HIS A 93 7.99 9.24 -11.41
CA HIS A 93 9.38 8.83 -11.20
C HIS A 93 10.28 10.04 -10.90
N GLU A 94 10.15 11.12 -11.70
CA GLU A 94 10.89 12.35 -11.45
C GLU A 94 10.59 12.94 -10.06
N LEU A 95 9.31 13.04 -9.71
CA LEU A 95 8.87 13.62 -8.44
C LEU A 95 9.34 12.80 -7.24
N VAL A 96 9.21 11.49 -7.33
CA VAL A 96 9.62 10.55 -6.27
C VAL A 96 11.14 10.58 -6.10
N THR A 97 11.87 10.63 -7.19
CA THR A 97 13.34 10.72 -7.15
C THR A 97 13.79 12.04 -6.54
N ALA A 98 13.19 13.15 -6.95
CA ALA A 98 13.50 14.47 -6.41
C ALA A 98 13.18 14.57 -4.91
N ALA A 99 12.15 13.87 -4.45
CA ALA A 99 11.76 13.85 -3.03
C ALA A 99 12.64 12.92 -2.16
N GLY A 100 13.60 12.21 -2.77
CA GLY A 100 14.47 11.29 -2.06
C GLY A 100 13.80 9.97 -1.68
N LEU A 101 12.68 9.63 -2.29
CA LEU A 101 11.93 8.40 -2.00
C LEU A 101 12.34 7.20 -2.87
N ASN A 102 13.08 7.44 -3.94
CA ASN A 102 13.60 6.38 -4.81
C ASN A 102 14.97 5.92 -4.33
N THR A 103 14.99 5.27 -3.18
CA THR A 103 16.23 4.91 -2.47
C THR A 103 17.04 3.82 -3.18
N THR A 104 16.40 3.02 -4.02
CA THR A 104 17.05 1.96 -4.77
C THR A 104 17.51 2.39 -6.16
N ASN A 105 17.24 3.65 -6.53
CA ASN A 105 17.54 4.19 -7.86
C ASN A 105 16.92 3.36 -8.98
N ASP A 106 15.70 2.89 -8.76
CA ASP A 106 15.00 2.13 -9.80
C ASP A 106 14.63 3.06 -10.97
N GLU A 107 14.66 2.50 -12.17
CA GLU A 107 14.29 3.21 -13.39
C GLU A 107 12.91 2.77 -13.82
N VAL A 108 12.31 3.50 -14.76
CA VAL A 108 11.03 3.11 -15.34
C VAL A 108 11.24 1.90 -16.24
N HIS A 109 10.47 0.85 -15.98
CA HIS A 109 10.48 -0.41 -16.74
C HIS A 109 9.24 -0.51 -17.61
N PHE A 110 9.31 -1.35 -18.64
CA PHE A 110 8.18 -1.64 -19.52
C PHE A 110 7.99 -3.15 -19.61
N LEU A 111 6.73 -3.57 -19.55
CA LEU A 111 6.32 -4.96 -19.83
C LEU A 111 5.14 -4.95 -20.81
N PRO A 112 5.12 -5.91 -21.75
CA PRO A 112 4.05 -5.96 -22.77
C PRO A 112 2.77 -6.61 -22.24
N PHE A 113 2.31 -6.17 -21.06
CA PHE A 113 1.09 -6.67 -20.44
C PHE A 113 -0.10 -5.80 -20.86
N TRP A 114 -1.28 -6.40 -20.94
CA TRP A 114 -2.51 -5.75 -21.38
C TRP A 114 -2.39 -5.27 -22.84
N GLU A 115 -3.30 -4.44 -23.27
CA GLU A 115 -3.33 -4.00 -24.68
C GLU A 115 -2.16 -3.10 -25.06
N ASN A 116 -1.76 -2.22 -24.17
CA ASN A 116 -0.79 -1.15 -24.44
C ASN A 116 0.52 -1.30 -23.68
N GLY A 117 0.71 -2.44 -23.01
CA GLY A 117 1.83 -2.63 -22.10
C GLY A 117 1.64 -1.87 -20.81
N VAL A 118 2.57 -2.02 -19.91
CA VAL A 118 2.62 -1.30 -18.63
C VAL A 118 3.99 -0.72 -18.41
N LYS A 119 4.03 0.47 -17.83
CA LYS A 119 5.27 1.09 -17.34
C LYS A 119 5.20 1.15 -15.83
N PHE A 120 6.30 0.86 -15.16
CA PHE A 120 6.34 0.86 -13.71
C PHE A 120 7.75 1.09 -13.20
N PHE A 121 7.84 1.47 -11.94
CA PHE A 121 9.05 1.42 -11.14
C PHE A 121 8.65 1.08 -9.71
N THR A 122 9.61 0.70 -8.89
CA THR A 122 9.35 0.32 -7.50
C THR A 122 10.15 1.20 -6.55
N ILE A 123 9.58 1.42 -5.37
CA ILE A 123 10.27 2.05 -4.24
C ILE A 123 10.10 1.17 -3.02
N GLU A 124 10.97 1.32 -2.06
CA GLU A 124 10.92 0.59 -0.79
C GLU A 124 10.58 1.48 0.39
#